data_6399dc912b9d90c9fcd62376f0bd167e
#
_entry.id   6399dc912b9d90c9fcd62376f0bd167e
#
_cell.length_a   1.000
_cell.length_b   1.000
_cell.length_c   1.000
_cell.angle_alpha   90.00
_cell.angle_beta   90.00
_cell.angle_gamma   90.00
#
_symmetry.space_group_name_H-M   'P 1'
#
loop_
_entity.id
_entity.type
_entity.pdbx_description
1 polymer ?
#
loop_
_entity_poly.entity_id
_entity_poly.type
_entity_poly.pdbx_seq_one_letter_code
_entity_poly.pdbx_strand_id
1 'polypeptide(L)'
;MKVADSVKTCCCILLLLYISARSVRADTHCQVQAVDQDGYGTHPDLVSANKVTVEGIVLNRPDFMLDPTPNEDAPYGAGAMWQIFIQGEGDDHAATAVWMGQCYDNIWGGTGTYTNQEWLDESYRLNHDPSTGYEFAPGDRVRVTGLLKFYGGKTNINERHNTDPTNDLTIELIEPGMGLPQPELITLDDVKQSSDDFIFDPARQFGCEYYQGRLVKINNVYFVDANSWGPDAEMMITDGAKTFPLKLGRGWGFRPGSNNLSEPFDVVGILDQEGGLKDNYRMWVLNYDGNARVLTDRAYGRYNLPGEINGDGKVDMIDFAWLASKWLECAPGSGGCAGSY
;
A
#
# COMPACT_ATOMS: atom_id res chain seq x y z
N MET A 1 -25.14 -67.54 53.89
CA MET A 1 -24.57 -66.23 54.14
C MET A 1 -23.72 -65.81 52.92
N LYS A 2 -24.27 -65.10 52.00
CA LYS A 2 -23.56 -64.64 50.80
C LYS A 2 -23.61 -63.10 50.81
N VAL A 3 -22.45 -62.43 50.87
CA VAL A 3 -22.25 -61.01 50.79
C VAL A 3 -22.24 -60.66 49.32
N ALA A 4 -23.06 -59.68 48.90
CA ALA A 4 -23.10 -59.20 47.57
C ALA A 4 -22.25 -57.87 47.51
N ASP A 5 -21.19 -57.89 46.75
CA ASP A 5 -20.37 -56.73 46.44
C ASP A 5 -21.02 -55.85 45.34
N SER A 6 -21.35 -54.65 45.72
CA SER A 6 -21.90 -53.66 44.82
C SER A 6 -20.75 -52.83 44.21
N VAL A 7 -20.45 -53.09 42.96
CA VAL A 7 -19.51 -52.26 42.17
C VAL A 7 -20.26 -51.07 41.66
N LYS A 8 -19.94 -49.87 42.19
CA LYS A 8 -20.40 -48.60 41.66
C LYS A 8 -19.51 -48.21 40.47
N THR A 9 -20.02 -48.33 39.26
CA THR A 9 -19.41 -47.84 38.06
C THR A 9 -19.61 -46.34 37.99
N CYS A 10 -18.54 -45.57 38.17
CA CYS A 10 -18.52 -44.12 38.02
C CYS A 10 -18.36 -43.78 36.53
N CYS A 11 -19.43 -43.40 35.88
CA CYS A 11 -19.42 -43.00 34.47
C CYS A 11 -18.97 -41.53 34.40
N CYS A 12 -17.68 -41.29 34.17
CA CYS A 12 -17.16 -39.94 33.83
C CYS A 12 -17.57 -39.63 32.40
N ILE A 13 -18.60 -38.81 32.26
CA ILE A 13 -18.95 -38.18 30.98
C ILE A 13 -17.95 -37.07 30.74
N LEU A 14 -16.93 -37.31 29.91
CA LEU A 14 -16.09 -36.27 29.33
C LEU A 14 -16.93 -35.49 28.30
N LEU A 15 -17.41 -34.32 28.70
CA LEU A 15 -18.02 -33.35 27.79
C LEU A 15 -16.87 -32.68 27.00
N LEU A 16 -16.54 -33.23 25.84
CA LEU A 16 -15.67 -32.56 24.85
C LEU A 16 -16.44 -31.38 24.28
N LEU A 17 -16.19 -30.21 24.85
CA LEU A 17 -16.56 -28.93 24.22
C LEU A 17 -15.72 -28.77 22.94
N TYR A 18 -16.28 -29.20 21.82
CA TYR A 18 -15.81 -28.78 20.50
C TYR A 18 -16.08 -27.28 20.36
N ILE A 19 -15.13 -26.46 20.77
CA ILE A 19 -15.08 -25.06 20.32
C ILE A 19 -14.70 -25.16 18.84
N SER A 20 -15.69 -25.16 17.96
CA SER A 20 -15.45 -24.91 16.54
C SER A 20 -14.95 -23.46 16.46
N ALA A 21 -13.64 -23.28 16.44
CA ALA A 21 -13.06 -22.07 15.94
C ALA A 21 -13.59 -21.93 14.50
N ARG A 22 -14.56 -21.06 14.30
CA ARG A 22 -14.90 -20.59 12.97
C ARG A 22 -13.60 -19.95 12.47
N SER A 23 -12.92 -20.61 11.55
CA SER A 23 -11.92 -19.93 10.76
C SER A 23 -12.66 -18.78 10.08
N VAL A 24 -12.41 -17.56 10.53
CA VAL A 24 -12.85 -16.37 9.79
C VAL A 24 -12.12 -16.49 8.47
N ARG A 25 -12.85 -16.86 7.42
CA ARG A 25 -12.28 -16.90 6.08
C ARG A 25 -11.97 -15.46 5.72
N ALA A 26 -10.75 -15.16 5.32
CA ALA A 26 -10.39 -13.87 4.79
C ALA A 26 -11.25 -13.59 3.56
N ASP A 27 -11.72 -12.35 3.42
CA ASP A 27 -12.35 -11.87 2.21
C ASP A 27 -11.30 -11.79 1.10
N THR A 28 -11.73 -11.90 -0.15
CA THR A 28 -10.85 -11.65 -1.28
C THR A 28 -10.75 -10.15 -1.54
N HIS A 29 -9.62 -9.72 -2.11
CA HIS A 29 -9.48 -8.32 -2.56
C HIS A 29 -10.55 -7.98 -3.61
N CYS A 30 -10.90 -8.92 -4.48
CA CYS A 30 -11.99 -8.73 -5.44
C CYS A 30 -13.34 -8.45 -4.76
N GLN A 31 -13.65 -9.09 -3.62
CA GLN A 31 -14.87 -8.82 -2.86
C GLN A 31 -14.83 -7.42 -2.23
N VAL A 32 -13.68 -7.06 -1.63
CA VAL A 32 -13.48 -5.75 -1.00
C VAL A 32 -13.57 -4.61 -2.01
N GLN A 33 -13.03 -4.80 -3.23
CA GLN A 33 -13.01 -3.78 -4.29
C GLN A 33 -14.23 -3.81 -5.21
N ALA A 34 -15.25 -4.63 -4.92
CA ALA A 34 -16.46 -4.70 -5.75
C ALA A 34 -17.19 -3.35 -5.78
N VAL A 35 -17.56 -2.91 -6.98
CA VAL A 35 -18.31 -1.66 -7.22
C VAL A 35 -19.58 -1.93 -8.04
N ASP A 36 -20.52 -1.00 -7.98
CA ASP A 36 -21.72 -1.00 -8.82
C ASP A 36 -21.50 -0.30 -10.17
N GLN A 37 -22.56 -0.21 -10.96
CA GLN A 37 -22.55 0.44 -12.28
C GLN A 37 -22.21 1.94 -12.22
N ASP A 38 -22.38 2.56 -11.05
CA ASP A 38 -22.07 3.97 -10.82
C ASP A 38 -20.68 4.17 -10.19
N GLY A 39 -19.95 3.09 -9.90
CA GLY A 39 -18.61 3.09 -9.34
C GLY A 39 -18.57 3.20 -7.81
N TYR A 40 -19.71 3.01 -7.12
CA TYR A 40 -19.73 2.98 -5.66
C TYR A 40 -19.41 1.58 -5.13
N GLY A 41 -18.65 1.52 -4.03
CA GLY A 41 -18.32 0.26 -3.37
C GLY A 41 -19.57 -0.48 -2.87
N THR A 42 -19.61 -1.80 -3.09
CA THR A 42 -20.78 -2.63 -2.77
C THR A 42 -20.58 -3.60 -1.62
N HIS A 43 -19.37 -3.61 -1.01
CA HIS A 43 -19.10 -4.52 0.11
C HIS A 43 -20.02 -4.23 1.30
N PRO A 44 -20.71 -5.24 1.90
CA PRO A 44 -21.70 -5.00 2.95
C PRO A 44 -21.12 -4.36 4.20
N ASP A 45 -19.85 -4.62 4.50
CA ASP A 45 -19.17 -4.08 5.68
C ASP A 45 -18.66 -2.64 5.50
N LEU A 46 -18.90 -1.99 4.37
CA LEU A 46 -18.70 -0.55 4.22
C LEU A 46 -19.56 0.28 5.19
N VAL A 47 -20.72 -0.23 5.58
CA VAL A 47 -21.67 0.45 6.47
C VAL A 47 -21.79 -0.20 7.85
N SER A 48 -21.19 -1.38 8.04
CA SER A 48 -21.21 -2.09 9.34
C SER A 48 -19.97 -1.73 10.18
N ALA A 49 -19.97 -2.11 11.46
CA ALA A 49 -18.81 -2.00 12.34
C ALA A 49 -17.92 -3.28 12.31
N ASN A 50 -18.18 -4.20 11.39
CA ASN A 50 -17.38 -5.41 11.28
C ASN A 50 -16.03 -5.09 10.64
N LYS A 51 -14.97 -5.64 11.19
CA LYS A 51 -13.65 -5.64 10.56
C LYS A 51 -13.59 -6.75 9.51
N VAL A 52 -12.98 -6.43 8.39
CA VAL A 52 -12.72 -7.33 7.27
C VAL A 52 -11.26 -7.77 7.34
N THR A 53 -10.98 -8.97 6.91
CA THR A 53 -9.62 -9.53 6.84
C THR A 53 -9.28 -9.88 5.40
N VAL A 54 -8.12 -9.41 4.91
CA VAL A 54 -7.54 -9.80 3.62
C VAL A 54 -6.11 -10.30 3.79
N GLU A 55 -5.64 -11.11 2.85
CA GLU A 55 -4.26 -11.60 2.81
C GLU A 55 -3.65 -11.30 1.44
N GLY A 56 -2.38 -10.89 1.41
CA GLY A 56 -1.69 -10.61 0.15
C GLY A 56 -0.26 -10.14 0.34
N ILE A 57 0.37 -9.74 -0.76
CA ILE A 57 1.74 -9.29 -0.81
C ILE A 57 1.79 -7.76 -0.70
N VAL A 58 2.57 -7.26 0.26
CA VAL A 58 2.86 -5.81 0.38
C VAL A 58 3.58 -5.33 -0.86
N LEU A 59 3.06 -4.27 -1.50
CA LEU A 59 3.64 -3.75 -2.74
C LEU A 59 4.61 -2.60 -2.52
N ASN A 60 4.49 -1.85 -1.42
CA ASN A 60 5.24 -0.60 -1.26
C ASN A 60 5.62 -0.29 0.18
N ARG A 61 6.67 0.50 0.31
CA ARG A 61 6.96 1.22 1.55
C ARG A 61 6.02 2.42 1.70
N PRO A 62 5.50 2.69 2.90
CA PRO A 62 4.60 3.82 3.10
C PRO A 62 5.29 5.17 2.89
N ASP A 63 6.54 5.33 3.32
CA ASP A 63 7.35 6.54 3.20
C ASP A 63 7.74 6.89 1.75
N PHE A 64 7.66 5.93 0.82
CA PHE A 64 7.85 6.18 -0.61
C PHE A 64 6.56 6.62 -1.31
N MET A 65 5.42 6.43 -0.69
CA MET A 65 4.13 6.80 -1.28
C MET A 65 3.60 8.10 -0.70
N LEU A 66 3.47 8.20 0.61
CA LEU A 66 2.93 9.37 1.30
C LEU A 66 3.94 9.93 2.31
N ASP A 67 3.67 11.15 2.80
CA ASP A 67 4.50 11.79 3.82
C ASP A 67 4.09 11.34 5.23
N PRO A 68 4.90 10.54 5.92
CA PRO A 68 4.60 10.12 7.28
C PRO A 68 5.07 11.14 8.34
N THR A 69 5.64 12.28 7.95
CA THR A 69 6.17 13.26 8.88
C THR A 69 5.07 13.83 9.79
N PRO A 70 5.17 13.69 11.12
CA PRO A 70 4.14 14.17 12.03
C PRO A 70 3.82 15.66 11.85
N ASN A 71 2.53 15.98 11.78
CA ASN A 71 2.02 17.35 11.67
C ASN A 71 0.59 17.44 12.26
N GLU A 72 0.49 17.46 13.60
CA GLU A 72 -0.81 17.54 14.29
C GLU A 72 -1.52 18.90 14.09
N ASP A 73 -0.77 19.94 13.73
CA ASP A 73 -1.29 21.27 13.46
C ASP A 73 -1.67 21.48 11.97
N ALA A 74 -1.74 20.41 11.18
CA ALA A 74 -2.09 20.51 9.77
C ALA A 74 -3.45 21.21 9.60
N PRO A 75 -3.53 22.40 8.98
CA PRO A 75 -4.77 23.19 8.95
C PRO A 75 -5.81 22.61 7.99
N TYR A 76 -5.35 21.84 6.98
CA TYR A 76 -6.20 21.23 5.97
C TYR A 76 -5.60 19.88 5.56
N GLY A 77 -6.42 18.82 5.57
CA GLY A 77 -6.00 17.47 5.21
C GLY A 77 -5.67 16.59 6.42
N ALA A 78 -5.13 15.42 6.15
CA ALA A 78 -4.98 14.35 7.13
C ALA A 78 -3.72 14.47 8.03
N GLY A 79 -2.94 15.54 7.93
CA GLY A 79 -1.63 15.65 8.60
C GLY A 79 -0.62 14.70 7.96
N ALA A 80 0.16 14.01 8.77
CA ALA A 80 0.97 12.90 8.30
C ALA A 80 0.08 11.77 7.78
N MET A 81 0.54 11.06 6.74
CA MET A 81 -0.22 10.01 6.07
C MET A 81 0.65 8.77 5.86
N TRP A 82 0.01 7.62 6.00
CA TRP A 82 0.60 6.32 5.80
C TRP A 82 -0.27 5.48 4.87
N GLN A 83 0.32 4.81 3.88
CA GLN A 83 -0.40 3.93 2.98
C GLN A 83 0.50 2.83 2.42
N ILE A 84 -0.02 1.62 2.43
CA ILE A 84 0.51 0.51 1.63
C ILE A 84 -0.59 -0.07 0.74
N PHE A 85 -0.19 -0.75 -0.32
CA PHE A 85 -1.06 -1.62 -1.10
C PHE A 85 -0.70 -3.07 -0.82
N ILE A 86 -1.73 -3.91 -0.75
CA ILE A 86 -1.62 -5.35 -0.58
C ILE A 86 -2.29 -6.02 -1.76
N GLN A 87 -1.51 -6.75 -2.56
CA GLN A 87 -2.00 -7.45 -3.76
C GLN A 87 -2.38 -8.88 -3.44
N GLY A 88 -3.58 -9.28 -3.85
CA GLY A 88 -4.06 -10.66 -3.79
C GLY A 88 -3.25 -11.61 -4.67
N GLU A 89 -3.31 -12.88 -4.35
CA GLU A 89 -2.58 -13.95 -5.03
C GLU A 89 -3.52 -14.92 -5.75
N GLY A 90 -3.01 -15.62 -6.75
CA GLY A 90 -3.77 -16.62 -7.49
C GLY A 90 -4.97 -16.00 -8.22
N ASP A 91 -6.15 -16.53 -7.96
CA ASP A 91 -7.40 -16.10 -8.60
C ASP A 91 -7.98 -14.79 -8.01
N ASP A 92 -7.38 -14.25 -6.94
CA ASP A 92 -7.78 -12.97 -6.34
C ASP A 92 -7.11 -11.81 -7.09
N HIS A 93 -7.60 -11.52 -8.30
CA HIS A 93 -7.04 -10.52 -9.21
C HIS A 93 -7.45 -9.10 -8.81
N ALA A 94 -7.06 -8.67 -7.61
CA ALA A 94 -7.26 -7.32 -7.12
C ALA A 94 -6.19 -6.98 -6.07
N ALA A 95 -6.19 -5.74 -5.58
CA ALA A 95 -5.41 -5.32 -4.43
C ALA A 95 -6.18 -4.28 -3.62
N THR A 96 -5.79 -4.11 -2.37
CA THR A 96 -6.48 -3.19 -1.44
C THR A 96 -5.47 -2.25 -0.82
N ALA A 97 -5.79 -0.95 -0.81
CA ALA A 97 -5.05 0.04 -0.06
C ALA A 97 -5.36 -0.09 1.44
N VAL A 98 -4.32 0.02 2.25
CA VAL A 98 -4.42 0.18 3.71
C VAL A 98 -3.90 1.57 4.02
N TRP A 99 -4.74 2.41 4.62
CA TRP A 99 -4.45 3.83 4.76
C TRP A 99 -4.72 4.34 6.17
N MET A 100 -3.86 5.24 6.65
CA MET A 100 -4.07 6.00 7.88
C MET A 100 -3.61 7.45 7.72
N GLY A 101 -4.25 8.36 8.49
CA GLY A 101 -3.89 9.76 8.61
C GLY A 101 -3.82 10.19 10.06
N GLN A 102 -2.98 11.18 10.37
CA GLN A 102 -2.79 11.68 11.72
C GLN A 102 -3.96 12.54 12.21
N CYS A 103 -4.55 13.36 11.32
CA CYS A 103 -5.51 14.40 11.69
C CYS A 103 -6.90 14.12 11.13
N TYR A 104 -7.65 13.22 11.74
CA TYR A 104 -9.00 12.89 11.26
C TYR A 104 -10.02 14.00 11.48
N ASP A 105 -9.87 14.84 12.50
CA ASP A 105 -10.75 16.02 12.72
C ASP A 105 -10.73 17.01 11.55
N ASN A 106 -9.69 16.98 10.72
CA ASN A 106 -9.54 17.81 9.53
C ASN A 106 -10.13 17.16 8.24
N ILE A 107 -10.63 15.93 8.37
CA ILE A 107 -11.25 15.16 7.27
C ILE A 107 -12.75 15.11 7.50
N TRP A 108 -13.55 15.39 6.48
CA TRP A 108 -15.00 15.35 6.60
C TRP A 108 -15.50 14.00 7.13
N GLY A 109 -16.24 14.05 8.24
CA GLY A 109 -16.75 12.87 8.92
C GLY A 109 -15.72 12.09 9.74
N GLY A 110 -14.52 12.65 9.93
CA GLY A 110 -13.49 12.11 10.82
C GLY A 110 -13.66 12.56 12.27
N THR A 111 -12.95 11.91 13.18
CA THR A 111 -12.96 12.19 14.62
C THR A 111 -11.61 11.84 15.23
N GLY A 112 -11.04 12.83 15.92
CA GLY A 112 -9.78 12.72 16.64
C GLY A 112 -8.56 13.06 15.81
N THR A 113 -7.51 13.40 16.51
CA THR A 113 -6.19 13.71 15.95
C THR A 113 -5.16 13.05 16.85
N TYR A 114 -4.27 12.24 16.28
CA TYR A 114 -3.11 11.72 16.99
C TYR A 114 -2.12 12.86 17.25
N THR A 115 -1.65 13.00 18.49
CA THR A 115 -0.47 13.83 18.73
C THR A 115 0.72 13.34 17.93
N ASN A 116 1.74 14.17 17.75
CA ASN A 116 2.94 13.76 17.01
C ASN A 116 3.59 12.48 17.58
N GLN A 117 3.55 12.29 18.91
CA GLN A 117 4.09 11.08 19.52
C GLN A 117 3.20 9.86 19.26
N GLU A 118 1.89 9.99 19.42
CA GLU A 118 0.93 8.91 19.13
C GLU A 118 1.01 8.49 17.66
N TRP A 119 1.17 9.45 16.74
CA TRP A 119 1.35 9.13 15.32
C TRP A 119 2.64 8.33 15.06
N LEU A 120 3.75 8.67 15.72
CA LEU A 120 4.98 7.88 15.62
C LEU A 120 4.79 6.47 16.17
N ASP A 121 4.09 6.33 17.29
CA ASP A 121 3.79 5.03 17.91
C ASP A 121 2.88 4.19 17.00
N GLU A 122 1.84 4.81 16.40
CA GLU A 122 0.96 4.17 15.41
C GLU A 122 1.70 3.76 14.15
N SER A 123 2.52 4.65 13.58
CA SER A 123 3.34 4.34 12.42
C SER A 123 4.31 3.20 12.69
N TYR A 124 4.92 3.16 13.88
CA TYR A 124 5.76 2.04 14.30
C TYR A 124 4.95 0.74 14.36
N ARG A 125 3.79 0.76 15.00
CA ARG A 125 2.88 -0.39 15.12
C ARG A 125 2.46 -0.94 13.76
N LEU A 126 2.16 -0.07 12.80
CA LEU A 126 1.74 -0.46 11.45
C LEU A 126 2.88 -0.99 10.60
N ASN A 127 4.11 -0.59 10.88
CA ASN A 127 5.29 -1.04 10.16
C ASN A 127 5.90 -2.33 10.73
N HIS A 128 5.42 -2.82 11.88
CA HIS A 128 6.02 -3.99 12.55
C HIS A 128 4.98 -5.04 12.92
N ASP A 129 5.34 -6.30 12.73
CA ASP A 129 4.53 -7.42 13.17
C ASP A 129 4.39 -7.44 14.70
N PRO A 130 3.16 -7.45 15.24
CA PRO A 130 2.93 -7.29 16.68
C PRO A 130 3.46 -8.47 17.51
N SER A 131 3.68 -9.63 16.90
CA SER A 131 4.13 -10.84 17.61
C SER A 131 5.65 -11.00 17.64
N THR A 132 6.34 -10.53 16.61
CA THR A 132 7.77 -10.75 16.41
C THR A 132 8.59 -9.46 16.41
N GLY A 133 7.96 -8.30 16.18
CA GLY A 133 8.64 -7.03 15.96
C GLY A 133 9.34 -6.94 14.60
N TYR A 134 9.03 -7.83 13.66
CA TYR A 134 9.57 -7.80 12.31
C TYR A 134 9.07 -6.56 11.57
N GLU A 135 9.95 -5.77 10.99
CA GLU A 135 9.60 -4.63 10.15
C GLU A 135 9.16 -5.11 8.77
N PHE A 136 7.94 -4.75 8.37
CA PHE A 136 7.38 -5.15 7.08
C PHE A 136 8.12 -4.51 5.92
N ALA A 137 8.32 -5.32 4.88
CA ALA A 137 8.94 -4.89 3.63
C ALA A 137 8.05 -5.26 2.43
N PRO A 138 8.17 -4.54 1.30
CA PRO A 138 7.57 -4.97 0.05
C PRO A 138 8.03 -6.37 -0.33
N GLY A 139 7.07 -7.20 -0.74
CA GLY A 139 7.31 -8.61 -0.99
C GLY A 139 7.01 -9.52 0.21
N ASP A 140 6.65 -8.99 1.36
CA ASP A 140 6.16 -9.79 2.48
C ASP A 140 4.69 -10.15 2.29
N ARG A 141 4.32 -11.37 2.64
CA ARG A 141 2.93 -11.79 2.73
C ARG A 141 2.38 -11.46 4.10
N VAL A 142 1.30 -10.71 4.11
CA VAL A 142 0.67 -10.23 5.35
C VAL A 142 -0.82 -10.53 5.38
N ARG A 143 -1.37 -10.52 6.60
CA ARG A 143 -2.80 -10.47 6.88
C ARG A 143 -3.14 -9.12 7.46
N VAL A 144 -4.13 -8.46 6.88
CA VAL A 144 -4.63 -7.17 7.37
C VAL A 144 -6.06 -7.29 7.78
N THR A 145 -6.37 -6.82 8.98
CA THR A 145 -7.73 -6.77 9.53
C THR A 145 -8.06 -5.35 9.94
N GLY A 146 -9.16 -4.79 9.42
CA GLY A 146 -9.60 -3.44 9.74
C GLY A 146 -10.98 -3.12 9.20
N LEU A 147 -11.42 -1.88 9.39
CA LEU A 147 -12.70 -1.40 8.90
C LEU A 147 -12.58 -0.96 7.44
N LEU A 148 -13.66 -1.12 6.68
CA LEU A 148 -13.70 -0.65 5.30
C LEU A 148 -14.18 0.80 5.21
N LYS A 149 -13.53 1.56 4.36
CA LYS A 149 -13.94 2.91 3.97
C LYS A 149 -13.82 3.05 2.46
N PHE A 150 -14.91 3.44 1.81
CA PHE A 150 -14.90 3.79 0.39
C PHE A 150 -14.47 5.25 0.23
N TYR A 151 -13.49 5.48 -0.63
CA TYR A 151 -13.00 6.81 -0.94
C TYR A 151 -12.41 6.85 -2.36
N GLY A 152 -12.81 7.83 -3.14
CA GLY A 152 -12.20 8.13 -4.42
C GLY A 152 -12.21 6.98 -5.43
N GLY A 153 -13.30 6.19 -5.49
CA GLY A 153 -13.48 5.08 -6.41
C GLY A 153 -12.90 3.74 -5.93
N LYS A 154 -12.22 3.70 -4.77
CA LYS A 154 -11.65 2.47 -4.19
C LYS A 154 -12.10 2.26 -2.75
N THR A 155 -12.06 1.01 -2.31
CA THR A 155 -12.25 0.64 -0.90
C THR A 155 -10.89 0.50 -0.23
N ASN A 156 -10.72 1.21 0.89
CA ASN A 156 -9.54 1.10 1.75
C ASN A 156 -9.86 0.31 3.01
N ILE A 157 -8.87 -0.38 3.57
CA ILE A 157 -8.88 -0.80 4.96
C ILE A 157 -8.27 0.31 5.79
N ASN A 158 -8.99 0.81 6.80
CA ASN A 158 -8.54 1.86 7.69
C ASN A 158 -9.30 1.86 9.03
N GLU A 159 -9.22 2.94 9.78
CA GLU A 159 -9.93 3.16 11.06
C GLU A 159 -11.21 3.98 10.91
N ARG A 160 -11.73 4.11 9.68
CA ARG A 160 -12.86 4.99 9.35
C ARG A 160 -12.68 6.43 9.82
N HIS A 161 -11.44 6.91 9.75
CA HIS A 161 -11.07 8.27 10.18
C HIS A 161 -11.45 8.55 11.65
N ASN A 162 -11.10 7.63 12.53
CA ASN A 162 -11.41 7.76 13.97
C ASN A 162 -10.28 7.14 14.80
N THR A 163 -9.72 7.93 15.73
CA THR A 163 -8.63 7.53 16.61
C THR A 163 -9.05 6.66 17.79
N ASP A 164 -10.29 6.17 17.84
CA ASP A 164 -10.71 5.23 18.89
C ASP A 164 -9.98 3.88 18.69
N PRO A 165 -9.23 3.36 19.68
CA PRO A 165 -8.46 2.12 19.55
C PRO A 165 -9.31 0.89 19.21
N THR A 166 -10.62 0.91 19.38
CA THR A 166 -11.51 -0.16 18.95
C THR A 166 -11.58 -0.29 17.43
N ASN A 167 -11.24 0.78 16.71
CA ASN A 167 -11.19 0.84 15.25
C ASN A 167 -9.84 0.45 14.67
N ASP A 168 -8.79 0.37 15.48
CA ASP A 168 -7.41 0.10 15.00
C ASP A 168 -7.38 -1.06 14.02
N LEU A 169 -6.70 -0.86 12.91
CA LEU A 169 -6.37 -1.94 12.00
C LEU A 169 -5.14 -2.70 12.50
N THR A 170 -5.01 -3.95 12.11
CA THR A 170 -3.85 -4.79 12.44
C THR A 170 -3.22 -5.36 11.18
N ILE A 171 -1.90 -5.46 11.19
CA ILE A 171 -1.11 -6.12 10.15
C ILE A 171 -0.30 -7.21 10.82
N GLU A 172 -0.40 -8.43 10.32
CA GLU A 172 0.30 -9.62 10.83
C GLU A 172 1.14 -10.23 9.73
N LEU A 173 2.38 -10.59 10.03
CA LEU A 173 3.26 -11.30 9.10
C LEU A 173 2.78 -12.75 8.93
N ILE A 174 2.59 -13.17 7.67
CA ILE A 174 2.35 -14.57 7.32
C ILE A 174 3.67 -15.21 6.87
N GLU A 175 4.37 -14.58 5.92
CA GLU A 175 5.61 -15.09 5.37
C GLU A 175 6.50 -13.94 4.87
N PRO A 176 7.75 -13.83 5.33
CA PRO A 176 8.65 -12.77 4.90
C PRO A 176 9.31 -13.08 3.56
N GLY A 177 9.60 -12.05 2.78
CA GLY A 177 10.49 -12.12 1.63
C GLY A 177 10.01 -12.99 0.47
N MET A 178 8.70 -13.10 0.24
CA MET A 178 8.12 -13.79 -0.92
C MET A 178 8.54 -13.14 -2.26
N GLY A 179 8.92 -11.88 -2.20
CA GLY A 179 9.19 -11.04 -3.36
C GLY A 179 7.93 -10.38 -3.92
N LEU A 180 8.15 -9.33 -4.71
CA LEU A 180 7.04 -8.65 -5.37
C LEU A 180 6.40 -9.54 -6.44
N PRO A 181 5.07 -9.45 -6.62
CA PRO A 181 4.40 -10.02 -7.78
C PRO A 181 5.04 -9.52 -9.08
N GLN A 182 5.07 -10.36 -10.11
CA GLN A 182 5.50 -9.89 -11.42
C GLN A 182 4.53 -8.81 -11.90
N PRO A 183 5.02 -7.63 -12.32
CA PRO A 183 4.17 -6.59 -12.86
C PRO A 183 3.41 -7.11 -14.09
N GLU A 184 2.10 -6.93 -14.09
CA GLU A 184 1.28 -7.32 -15.22
C GLU A 184 1.54 -6.37 -16.41
N LEU A 185 1.91 -6.94 -17.55
CA LEU A 185 2.20 -6.14 -18.75
C LEU A 185 0.90 -5.70 -19.39
N ILE A 186 0.70 -4.39 -19.43
CA ILE A 186 -0.46 -3.75 -20.05
C ILE A 186 -0.01 -2.69 -21.07
N THR A 187 -0.96 -2.24 -21.87
CA THR A 187 -0.82 -1.10 -22.79
C THR A 187 -1.81 -0.02 -22.42
N LEU A 188 -1.70 1.17 -23.00
CA LEU A 188 -2.71 2.20 -22.80
C LEU A 188 -4.07 1.80 -23.42
N ASP A 189 -4.09 0.87 -24.38
CA ASP A 189 -5.34 0.35 -24.95
C ASP A 189 -6.13 -0.51 -23.94
N ASP A 190 -5.48 -1.11 -22.95
CA ASP A 190 -6.15 -1.92 -21.93
C ASP A 190 -6.91 -1.07 -20.90
N VAL A 191 -6.53 0.21 -20.74
CA VAL A 191 -7.05 1.11 -19.70
C VAL A 191 -7.71 2.36 -20.26
N LYS A 192 -7.57 2.65 -21.57
CA LYS A 192 -8.07 3.85 -22.24
C LYS A 192 -8.85 3.50 -23.50
N GLN A 193 -10.01 4.14 -23.70
CA GLN A 193 -10.82 4.05 -24.91
C GLN A 193 -10.13 4.75 -26.09
N SER A 194 -10.67 4.59 -27.28
CA SER A 194 -10.22 5.32 -28.48
C SER A 194 -10.40 6.85 -28.37
N SER A 195 -11.31 7.32 -27.51
CA SER A 195 -11.53 8.72 -27.16
C SER A 195 -10.54 9.26 -26.12
N ASP A 196 -9.60 8.45 -25.66
CA ASP A 196 -8.72 8.71 -24.51
C ASP A 196 -9.42 8.83 -23.15
N ASP A 197 -10.69 8.39 -23.04
CA ASP A 197 -11.38 8.23 -21.76
C ASP A 197 -10.91 6.95 -21.06
N PHE A 198 -11.03 6.90 -19.73
CA PHE A 198 -10.75 5.66 -18.98
C PHE A 198 -11.75 4.57 -19.28
N ILE A 199 -11.29 3.32 -19.32
CA ILE A 199 -12.16 2.16 -19.41
C ILE A 199 -12.59 1.75 -18.01
N PHE A 200 -13.86 1.94 -17.69
CA PHE A 200 -14.49 1.48 -16.46
C PHE A 200 -15.32 0.23 -16.72
N ASP A 201 -15.03 -0.85 -16.00
CA ASP A 201 -15.83 -2.08 -15.99
C ASP A 201 -16.13 -2.50 -14.56
N PRO A 202 -17.37 -2.34 -14.06
CA PRO A 202 -17.73 -2.72 -12.68
C PRO A 202 -17.66 -4.23 -12.44
N ALA A 203 -17.69 -5.04 -13.51
CA ALA A 203 -17.49 -6.49 -13.40
C ALA A 203 -16.01 -6.87 -13.21
N ARG A 204 -15.09 -5.90 -13.30
CA ARG A 204 -13.65 -6.06 -13.12
C ARG A 204 -13.05 -7.16 -14.00
N GLN A 205 -13.48 -7.26 -15.27
CA GLN A 205 -12.95 -8.23 -16.23
C GLN A 205 -11.92 -7.62 -17.17
N PHE A 206 -11.92 -6.29 -17.30
CA PHE A 206 -10.96 -5.51 -18.10
C PHE A 206 -10.97 -4.05 -17.63
N GLY A 207 -10.13 -3.21 -18.24
CA GLY A 207 -10.08 -1.78 -17.94
C GLY A 207 -9.42 -1.45 -16.59
N CYS A 208 -9.57 -0.20 -16.17
CA CYS A 208 -8.88 0.30 -14.98
C CYS A 208 -9.29 -0.43 -13.70
N GLU A 209 -10.56 -0.80 -13.54
CA GLU A 209 -11.05 -1.54 -12.37
C GLU A 209 -10.40 -2.92 -12.25
N TYR A 210 -10.11 -3.59 -13.36
CA TYR A 210 -9.46 -4.89 -13.38
C TYR A 210 -8.03 -4.83 -12.81
N TYR A 211 -7.32 -3.73 -13.09
CA TYR A 211 -5.94 -3.53 -12.65
C TYR A 211 -5.80 -2.70 -11.36
N GLN A 212 -6.90 -2.21 -10.81
CA GLN A 212 -6.87 -1.32 -9.65
C GLN A 212 -6.14 -1.93 -8.44
N GLY A 213 -5.20 -1.17 -7.89
CA GLY A 213 -4.34 -1.54 -6.76
C GLY A 213 -3.18 -2.46 -7.13
N ARG A 214 -3.14 -3.00 -8.34
CA ARG A 214 -2.13 -3.98 -8.77
C ARG A 214 -0.86 -3.35 -9.32
N LEU A 215 0.22 -4.10 -9.22
CA LEU A 215 1.48 -3.75 -9.85
C LEU A 215 1.38 -4.05 -11.35
N VAL A 216 1.55 -3.02 -12.18
CA VAL A 216 1.48 -3.11 -13.64
C VAL A 216 2.71 -2.53 -14.30
N LYS A 217 2.95 -2.91 -15.54
CA LYS A 217 4.03 -2.39 -16.38
C LYS A 217 3.48 -1.93 -17.72
N ILE A 218 3.87 -0.73 -18.15
CA ILE A 218 3.62 -0.21 -19.49
C ILE A 218 4.98 0.01 -20.18
N ASN A 219 5.14 -0.53 -21.37
CA ASN A 219 6.38 -0.39 -22.13
C ASN A 219 6.29 0.76 -23.13
N ASN A 220 7.46 1.32 -23.45
CA ASN A 220 7.66 2.21 -24.59
C ASN A 220 6.75 3.45 -24.58
N VAL A 221 6.72 4.15 -23.44
CA VAL A 221 5.98 5.40 -23.26
C VAL A 221 6.94 6.60 -23.17
N TYR A 222 6.39 7.80 -23.33
CA TYR A 222 7.11 9.07 -23.24
C TYR A 222 6.44 9.95 -22.18
N PHE A 223 7.17 10.88 -21.58
CA PHE A 223 6.54 11.98 -20.88
C PHE A 223 5.93 12.98 -21.87
N VAL A 224 4.70 13.40 -21.58
CA VAL A 224 4.09 14.55 -22.30
C VAL A 224 4.86 15.84 -21.96
N ASP A 225 5.21 16.02 -20.68
CA ASP A 225 6.07 17.10 -20.19
C ASP A 225 6.87 16.58 -18.98
N ALA A 226 8.19 16.68 -19.05
CA ALA A 226 9.09 16.27 -17.98
C ALA A 226 9.49 17.41 -17.01
N ASN A 227 8.99 18.64 -17.20
CA ASN A 227 9.39 19.80 -16.39
C ASN A 227 8.92 19.72 -14.94
N SER A 228 7.85 18.95 -14.67
CA SER A 228 7.31 18.74 -13.32
C SER A 228 8.02 17.64 -12.54
N TRP A 229 9.10 17.06 -13.05
CA TRP A 229 9.79 15.96 -12.38
C TRP A 229 10.27 16.31 -10.98
N GLY A 230 9.87 15.53 -9.99
CA GLY A 230 10.24 15.68 -8.58
C GLY A 230 9.42 14.78 -7.67
N PRO A 231 9.73 14.72 -6.38
CA PRO A 231 8.89 14.02 -5.41
C PRO A 231 7.46 14.58 -5.43
N ASP A 232 6.48 13.70 -5.29
CA ASP A 232 5.04 14.02 -5.30
C ASP A 232 4.51 14.63 -6.61
N ALA A 233 5.29 14.66 -7.68
CA ALA A 233 4.86 15.26 -8.93
C ALA A 233 3.73 14.46 -9.60
N GLU A 234 2.81 15.19 -10.22
CA GLU A 234 1.82 14.63 -11.14
C GLU A 234 2.29 14.88 -12.57
N MET A 235 2.32 13.80 -13.35
CA MET A 235 2.86 13.82 -14.70
C MET A 235 1.91 13.05 -15.63
N MET A 236 2.14 13.18 -16.93
CA MET A 236 1.42 12.41 -17.96
C MET A 236 2.43 11.65 -18.81
N ILE A 237 2.11 10.38 -19.08
CA ILE A 237 2.79 9.58 -20.10
C ILE A 237 1.91 9.43 -21.33
N THR A 238 2.52 9.12 -22.47
CA THR A 238 1.83 8.83 -23.73
C THR A 238 2.57 7.75 -24.52
N ASP A 239 1.83 6.98 -25.28
CA ASP A 239 2.33 6.09 -26.34
C ASP A 239 2.31 6.77 -27.73
N GLY A 240 1.92 8.06 -27.77
CA GLY A 240 1.73 8.85 -28.98
C GLY A 240 0.28 8.91 -29.47
N ALA A 241 -0.62 8.07 -28.94
CA ALA A 241 -2.03 8.06 -29.27
C ALA A 241 -2.93 8.37 -28.05
N LYS A 242 -2.57 7.83 -26.89
CA LYS A 242 -3.30 7.94 -25.64
C LYS A 242 -2.42 8.50 -24.53
N THR A 243 -3.04 8.99 -23.48
CA THR A 243 -2.35 9.53 -22.32
C THR A 243 -2.78 8.84 -21.03
N PHE A 244 -1.87 8.75 -20.05
CA PHE A 244 -2.20 8.20 -18.74
C PHE A 244 -1.49 8.98 -17.61
N PRO A 245 -2.19 9.31 -16.50
CA PRO A 245 -1.60 10.02 -15.39
C PRO A 245 -0.59 9.16 -14.62
N LEU A 246 0.55 9.75 -14.28
CA LEU A 246 1.49 9.24 -13.29
C LEU A 246 1.47 10.10 -12.04
N LYS A 247 1.56 9.47 -10.89
CA LYS A 247 1.92 10.09 -9.62
C LYS A 247 3.29 9.58 -9.21
N LEU A 248 4.27 10.46 -9.15
CA LEU A 248 5.58 10.10 -8.61
C LEU A 248 5.51 10.09 -7.09
N GLY A 249 6.10 9.10 -6.48
CA GLY A 249 6.22 9.01 -5.04
C GLY A 249 7.36 9.86 -4.49
N ARG A 250 7.81 9.49 -3.29
CA ARG A 250 8.84 10.20 -2.53
C ARG A 250 10.17 9.43 -2.47
N GLY A 251 10.27 8.32 -3.19
CA GLY A 251 11.47 7.50 -3.28
C GLY A 251 12.69 8.26 -3.83
N TRP A 252 13.85 7.69 -3.65
CA TRP A 252 15.13 8.40 -3.77
C TRP A 252 15.46 8.95 -5.14
N GLY A 253 14.94 8.38 -6.21
CA GLY A 253 15.26 8.78 -7.58
C GLY A 253 14.58 10.08 -8.07
N PHE A 254 13.56 10.59 -7.38
CA PHE A 254 12.74 11.69 -7.86
C PHE A 254 13.26 13.09 -7.51
N ARG A 255 14.57 13.29 -7.57
CA ARG A 255 15.14 14.61 -7.32
C ARG A 255 14.97 15.52 -8.55
N PRO A 256 14.71 16.82 -8.37
CA PRO A 256 14.66 17.77 -9.48
C PRO A 256 15.95 17.71 -10.31
N GLY A 257 15.81 17.66 -11.64
CA GLY A 257 16.94 17.63 -12.57
C GLY A 257 17.65 16.26 -12.69
N SER A 258 17.22 15.22 -11.99
CA SER A 258 17.81 13.88 -12.11
C SER A 258 17.17 13.01 -13.22
N ASN A 259 16.12 13.51 -13.86
CA ASN A 259 15.48 12.81 -14.96
C ASN A 259 16.37 12.81 -16.22
N ASN A 260 16.67 11.63 -16.74
CA ASN A 260 17.38 11.42 -18.00
C ASN A 260 16.52 10.65 -19.02
N LEU A 261 15.20 10.63 -18.85
CA LEU A 261 14.24 9.93 -19.70
C LEU A 261 13.89 10.80 -20.92
N SER A 262 14.85 11.02 -21.82
CA SER A 262 14.68 11.76 -23.08
C SER A 262 14.16 10.90 -24.24
N GLU A 263 14.27 9.57 -24.10
CA GLU A 263 13.85 8.54 -25.03
C GLU A 263 12.66 7.76 -24.45
N PRO A 264 11.99 6.90 -25.23
CA PRO A 264 10.94 6.04 -24.71
C PRO A 264 11.44 5.18 -23.56
N PHE A 265 10.60 5.01 -22.54
CA PHE A 265 10.94 4.23 -21.36
C PHE A 265 9.81 3.27 -20.99
N ASP A 266 10.15 2.27 -20.19
CA ASP A 266 9.18 1.39 -19.55
C ASP A 266 8.84 1.95 -18.16
N VAL A 267 7.58 1.89 -17.77
CA VAL A 267 7.14 2.30 -16.45
C VAL A 267 6.51 1.13 -15.69
N VAL A 268 6.90 0.98 -14.43
CA VAL A 268 6.30 0.03 -13.49
C VAL A 268 5.72 0.82 -12.33
N GLY A 269 4.49 0.50 -11.96
CA GLY A 269 3.82 1.19 -10.86
C GLY A 269 2.56 0.49 -10.40
N ILE A 270 1.96 1.03 -9.35
CA ILE A 270 0.68 0.58 -8.81
C ILE A 270 -0.42 1.39 -9.51
N LEU A 271 -1.34 0.71 -10.21
CA LEU A 271 -2.49 1.39 -10.80
C LEU A 271 -3.48 1.72 -9.70
N ASP A 272 -3.74 2.99 -9.47
CA ASP A 272 -4.58 3.48 -8.38
C ASP A 272 -5.72 4.35 -8.92
N GLN A 273 -6.70 4.61 -8.08
CA GLN A 273 -7.78 5.56 -8.33
C GLN A 273 -7.92 6.52 -7.15
N GLU A 274 -8.06 7.81 -7.45
CA GLU A 274 -8.12 8.83 -6.40
C GLU A 274 -9.04 9.98 -6.81
N GLY A 275 -10.15 10.14 -6.07
CA GLY A 275 -11.04 11.30 -6.21
C GLY A 275 -12.14 11.18 -7.25
N GLY A 276 -12.31 10.03 -7.91
CA GLY A 276 -13.40 9.75 -8.88
C GLY A 276 -14.21 8.53 -8.52
N LEU A 277 -15.23 8.22 -9.32
CA LEU A 277 -15.97 6.97 -9.25
C LEU A 277 -15.71 6.06 -10.45
N LYS A 278 -15.46 6.66 -11.63
CA LYS A 278 -15.20 5.96 -12.90
C LYS A 278 -14.03 6.57 -13.67
N ASP A 279 -13.32 7.48 -13.05
CA ASP A 279 -12.22 8.27 -13.61
C ASP A 279 -11.12 8.48 -12.57
N ASN A 280 -10.19 9.40 -12.84
CA ASN A 280 -9.07 9.73 -11.95
C ASN A 280 -8.18 8.53 -11.59
N TYR A 281 -8.04 7.59 -12.52
CA TYR A 281 -7.04 6.55 -12.41
C TYR A 281 -5.66 7.13 -12.71
N ARG A 282 -4.68 6.63 -11.98
CA ARG A 282 -3.27 7.02 -12.13
C ARG A 282 -2.36 5.85 -11.79
N MET A 283 -1.14 5.92 -12.24
CA MET A 283 -0.11 4.96 -11.82
C MET A 283 0.82 5.61 -10.82
N TRP A 284 0.91 5.05 -9.62
CA TRP A 284 1.93 5.41 -8.65
C TRP A 284 3.25 4.77 -9.02
N VAL A 285 4.27 5.61 -9.21
CA VAL A 285 5.65 5.20 -9.40
C VAL A 285 6.44 5.68 -8.20
N LEU A 286 6.96 4.78 -7.39
CA LEU A 286 7.41 5.10 -6.04
C LEU A 286 8.90 5.40 -5.95
N ASN A 287 9.69 4.95 -6.92
CA ASN A 287 11.12 5.20 -6.97
C ASN A 287 11.64 5.19 -8.41
N TYR A 288 12.84 5.74 -8.60
CA TYR A 288 13.53 5.77 -9.89
C TYR A 288 15.02 5.47 -9.71
N ASP A 289 15.54 4.52 -10.46
CA ASP A 289 16.92 4.02 -10.32
C ASP A 289 17.96 4.76 -11.17
N GLY A 290 17.54 5.78 -11.92
CA GLY A 290 18.44 6.56 -12.77
C GLY A 290 18.80 5.92 -14.12
N ASN A 291 18.23 4.77 -14.47
CA ASN A 291 18.64 3.95 -15.62
C ASN A 291 17.66 4.00 -16.81
N ALA A 292 17.07 5.14 -17.13
CA ALA A 292 16.07 5.32 -18.17
C ALA A 292 14.80 4.46 -17.97
N ARG A 293 14.49 4.12 -16.71
CA ARG A 293 13.29 3.40 -16.30
C ARG A 293 12.72 4.01 -15.03
N VAL A 294 11.41 4.06 -14.94
CA VAL A 294 10.70 4.40 -13.73
C VAL A 294 10.20 3.09 -13.13
N LEU A 295 10.85 2.61 -12.09
CA LEU A 295 10.63 1.28 -11.53
C LEU A 295 10.27 1.36 -10.06
N THR A 296 9.29 0.57 -9.65
CA THR A 296 9.01 0.30 -8.24
C THR A 296 9.63 -1.01 -7.76
N ASP A 297 9.87 -1.96 -8.67
CA ASP A 297 10.31 -3.31 -8.34
C ASP A 297 11.76 -3.41 -7.87
N ARG A 298 12.64 -2.50 -8.28
CA ARG A 298 14.04 -2.50 -7.85
C ARG A 298 14.28 -1.89 -6.48
N ALA A 299 13.40 -1.01 -6.05
CA ALA A 299 13.52 -0.37 -4.76
C ALA A 299 13.26 -1.33 -3.58
N TYR A 300 12.65 -2.47 -3.83
CA TYR A 300 12.05 -3.27 -2.76
C TYR A 300 12.73 -4.60 -2.50
N GLY A 301 13.44 -5.11 -3.46
CA GLY A 301 13.88 -6.49 -3.39
C GLY A 301 14.94 -6.79 -2.33
N ARG A 302 15.46 -5.83 -1.58
CA ARG A 302 16.67 -6.09 -0.81
C ARG A 302 16.98 -5.17 0.36
N TYR A 303 16.00 -4.59 0.99
CA TYR A 303 16.22 -3.77 2.20
C TYR A 303 16.87 -4.51 3.38
N ASN A 304 17.01 -5.84 3.27
CA ASN A 304 17.62 -6.66 4.30
C ASN A 304 19.11 -6.98 4.05
N LEU A 305 19.76 -6.35 3.07
CA LEU A 305 21.20 -6.46 2.93
C LEU A 305 21.87 -5.38 3.79
N PRO A 306 22.57 -5.75 4.90
CA PRO A 306 23.29 -4.77 5.69
C PRO A 306 24.27 -3.97 4.81
N GLY A 307 24.11 -2.64 4.79
CA GLY A 307 24.96 -1.76 3.99
C GLY A 307 24.41 -1.39 2.60
N GLU A 308 23.27 -1.94 2.21
CA GLU A 308 22.52 -1.49 1.04
C GLU A 308 21.76 -0.21 1.41
N ILE A 309 22.03 0.89 0.73
CA ILE A 309 21.55 2.23 1.11
C ILE A 309 20.81 2.91 -0.06
N ASN A 310 21.21 2.62 -1.30
CA ASN A 310 20.67 3.30 -2.48
C ASN A 310 19.42 2.61 -3.08
N GLY A 311 19.04 1.43 -2.57
CA GLY A 311 17.85 0.68 -3.02
C GLY A 311 18.05 -0.11 -4.31
N ASP A 312 19.29 -0.28 -4.80
CA ASP A 312 19.54 -1.03 -6.04
C ASP A 312 19.68 -2.55 -5.81
N GLY A 313 19.66 -2.95 -4.53
CA GLY A 313 19.73 -4.32 -4.11
C GLY A 313 21.10 -4.95 -4.20
N LYS A 314 22.16 -4.16 -4.22
CA LYS A 314 23.55 -4.59 -4.10
C LYS A 314 24.17 -3.83 -2.96
N VAL A 315 25.19 -4.40 -2.36
CA VAL A 315 26.08 -3.66 -1.46
C VAL A 315 27.37 -3.39 -2.20
N ASP A 316 27.56 -2.17 -2.67
CA ASP A 316 28.74 -1.80 -3.44
C ASP A 316 29.23 -0.35 -3.14
N MET A 317 30.15 0.13 -3.96
CA MET A 317 30.72 1.47 -3.78
C MET A 317 29.72 2.61 -4.02
N ILE A 318 28.57 2.33 -4.64
CA ILE A 318 27.52 3.33 -4.87
C ILE A 318 26.79 3.59 -3.56
N ASP A 319 26.53 2.57 -2.74
CA ASP A 319 26.00 2.71 -1.39
C ASP A 319 26.94 3.55 -0.51
N PHE A 320 28.23 3.24 -0.57
CA PHE A 320 29.23 4.00 0.17
C PHE A 320 29.30 5.47 -0.31
N ALA A 321 29.24 5.72 -1.59
CA ALA A 321 29.23 7.07 -2.15
C ALA A 321 27.97 7.83 -1.72
N TRP A 322 26.84 7.14 -1.67
CA TRP A 322 25.56 7.70 -1.20
C TRP A 322 25.63 8.06 0.30
N LEU A 323 26.12 7.16 1.14
CA LEU A 323 26.37 7.42 2.55
C LEU A 323 27.34 8.60 2.74
N ALA A 324 28.43 8.63 1.99
CA ALA A 324 29.43 9.69 2.06
C ALA A 324 28.85 11.06 1.64
N SER A 325 27.99 11.10 0.61
CA SER A 325 27.31 12.32 0.19
C SER A 325 26.40 12.87 1.28
N LYS A 326 25.65 12.00 1.95
CA LYS A 326 24.78 12.38 3.07
C LYS A 326 25.56 12.75 4.32
N TRP A 327 26.67 12.10 4.57
CA TRP A 327 27.57 12.46 5.66
C TRP A 327 28.14 13.87 5.50
N LEU A 328 28.47 14.27 4.29
CA LEU A 328 28.98 15.62 3.99
C LEU A 328 27.88 16.69 4.07
N GLU A 329 26.62 16.33 3.78
CA GLU A 329 25.48 17.23 3.99
C GLU A 329 25.23 17.54 5.47
N CYS A 330 25.69 16.66 6.37
CA CYS A 330 25.55 16.77 7.83
C CYS A 330 26.78 17.29 8.55
N ALA A 331 27.71 17.99 7.87
CA ALA A 331 28.89 18.55 8.52
C ALA A 331 28.50 19.57 9.61
N PRO A 332 29.22 19.63 10.75
CA PRO A 332 28.91 20.53 11.86
C PRO A 332 28.89 21.98 11.40
N GLY A 333 27.73 22.63 11.47
CA GLY A 333 27.51 24.04 11.06
C GLY A 333 26.46 24.24 9.97
N SER A 334 26.02 23.22 9.28
CA SER A 334 24.84 23.28 8.42
C SER A 334 23.60 23.05 9.30
N GLY A 335 22.80 24.09 9.54
CA GLY A 335 21.64 24.04 10.43
C GLY A 335 20.47 23.19 9.95
N GLY A 336 20.74 22.03 9.35
CA GLY A 336 19.75 21.18 8.71
C GLY A 336 19.78 19.68 9.12
N CYS A 337 20.63 19.29 10.05
CA CYS A 337 20.68 17.87 10.49
C CYS A 337 19.91 17.65 11.80
N ALA A 338 18.68 18.09 11.87
CA ALA A 338 17.76 17.68 12.93
C ALA A 338 16.93 16.48 12.41
N GLY A 339 17.44 15.31 12.74
CA GLY A 339 16.73 14.05 12.93
C GLY A 339 15.59 13.69 12.00
N SER A 340 15.89 12.90 10.98
CA SER A 340 14.94 11.93 10.48
C SER A 340 15.74 10.71 10.03
N TYR A 341 15.82 9.76 10.92
CA TYR A 341 16.15 8.38 10.63
C TYR A 341 14.85 7.58 10.68
#